data_271f7f8c0b3b37535d504b7c117ffe89
#
_entry.id   271f7f8c0b3b37535d504b7c117ffe89
#
_cell.length_a   1.000
_cell.length_b   1.000
_cell.length_c   1.000
_cell.angle_alpha   90.00
_cell.angle_beta   90.00
_cell.angle_gamma   90.00
#
_symmetry.space_group_name_H-M   'P 1'
#
loop_
_entity.id
_entity.type
_entity.pdbx_description
1 polymer ?
#
loop_
_entity_poly.entity_id
_entity_poly.type
_entity_poly.pdbx_seq_one_letter_code
_entity_poly.pdbx_strand_id
1 'polypeptide(L)'
;MEQTRKAAAGVTNPRYANGTLRRRNRARLRAMGGPCGICGGRLGPIHYDEPSDAAHPLSFVVDEIRPVARWRQFGYDSPRAAAEDFNNLQAAHYFCNQRKGAKTQM
;
A
#
# COMPACT_ATOMS: atom_id res chain seq x y z
N MET A 1 12.65 5.22 -26.54
CA MET A 1 12.55 4.85 -26.35
C MET A 1 12.26 4.22 -26.04
N GLU A 2 12.13 4.27 -25.78
CA GLU A 2 11.82 3.72 -25.48
C GLU A 2 11.55 2.97 -24.98
N GLN A 3 11.54 2.92 -24.86
CA GLN A 3 11.31 2.28 -24.37
C GLN A 3 11.03 1.48 -23.97
N THR A 4 11.02 1.64 -23.96
CA THR A 4 10.76 0.97 -23.59
C THR A 4 10.58 0.02 -23.30
N ARG A 5 10.78 -0.05 -23.49
CA ARG A 5 10.62 -0.76 -23.16
C ARG A 5 10.39 -1.57 -22.83
N LYS A 6 10.41 -1.65 -22.81
CA LYS A 6 10.20 -2.26 -22.41
C LYS A 6 9.80 -3.06 -22.08
N ALA A 7 9.76 -3.08 -22.04
CA ALA A 7 9.40 -3.68 -21.87
C ALA A 7 9.28 -4.59 -21.37
N ALA A 8 9.44 -4.68 -21.23
CA ALA A 8 9.33 -5.47 -20.96
C ALA A 8 8.88 -6.15 -20.34
N ALA A 9 9.23 -6.00 -20.53
CA ALA A 9 8.71 -6.67 -20.17
C ALA A 9 7.73 -7.13 -19.39
N GLY A 10 6.95 -7.06 -19.49
CA GLY A 10 5.87 -7.23 -18.89
C GLY A 10 5.59 -8.30 -18.04
N VAL A 11 6.41 -8.95 -17.69
CA VAL A 11 6.21 -10.02 -16.94
C VAL A 11 6.01 -9.86 -15.55
N THR A 12 5.76 -8.74 -15.09
CA THR A 12 5.83 -8.41 -13.72
C THR A 12 4.62 -8.79 -12.94
N ASN A 13 4.83 -9.01 -11.65
CA ASN A 13 3.80 -9.08 -10.65
C ASN A 13 2.99 -7.79 -10.72
N PRO A 14 1.65 -7.84 -10.71
CA PRO A 14 0.82 -6.63 -10.76
C PRO A 14 1.16 -5.60 -9.71
N ARG A 15 1.67 -6.00 -8.55
CA ARG A 15 2.07 -5.08 -7.51
C ARG A 15 3.19 -4.16 -7.92
N TYR A 16 4.02 -4.59 -8.86
CA TYR A 16 5.18 -3.83 -9.30
C TYR A 16 5.04 -3.27 -10.71
N ALA A 17 3.89 -3.47 -11.33
CA ALA A 17 3.69 -3.08 -12.71
C ALA A 17 3.82 -1.59 -12.95
N ASN A 18 3.57 -0.78 -11.94
CA ASN A 18 3.72 0.67 -12.06
C ASN A 18 4.37 1.25 -10.82
N GLY A 19 5.69 1.13 -10.76
CA GLY A 19 6.46 1.62 -9.62
C GLY A 19 6.34 3.11 -9.41
N THR A 20 6.19 3.89 -10.48
CA THR A 20 6.04 5.33 -10.38
C THR A 20 4.74 5.69 -9.68
N LEU A 21 3.64 5.04 -10.05
CA LEU A 21 2.35 5.29 -9.43
C LEU A 21 2.37 4.87 -7.96
N ARG A 22 2.98 3.75 -7.64
CA ARG A 22 3.09 3.31 -6.26
C ARG A 22 3.85 4.31 -5.40
N ARG A 23 4.98 4.81 -5.92
CA ARG A 23 5.76 5.82 -5.20
C ARG A 23 4.96 7.11 -5.04
N ARG A 24 4.23 7.50 -6.06
CA ARG A 24 3.40 8.70 -6.01
C ARG A 24 2.29 8.56 -4.97
N ASN A 25 1.63 7.42 -4.94
CA ASN A 25 0.57 7.16 -3.97
C ASN A 25 1.12 7.15 -2.55
N ARG A 26 2.29 6.54 -2.35
CA ARG A 26 2.95 6.53 -1.05
C ARG A 26 3.31 7.95 -0.60
N ALA A 27 3.88 8.74 -1.49
CA ALA A 27 4.24 10.12 -1.19
C ALA A 27 3.02 10.95 -0.85
N ARG A 28 1.91 10.70 -1.53
CA ARG A 28 0.65 11.40 -1.29
C ARG A 28 0.10 11.10 0.10
N LEU A 29 0.10 9.82 0.49
CA LEU A 29 -0.33 9.42 1.83
C LEU A 29 0.57 10.02 2.89
N ARG A 30 1.89 10.01 2.67
CA ARG A 30 2.83 10.60 3.59
C ARG A 30 2.57 12.09 3.79
N ALA A 31 2.32 12.81 2.70
CA ALA A 31 2.04 14.25 2.77
C ALA A 31 0.75 14.56 3.55
N MET A 32 -0.21 13.64 3.53
CA MET A 32 -1.44 13.80 4.30
C MET A 32 -1.21 13.68 5.81
N GLY A 33 -0.20 12.90 6.19
CA GLY A 33 0.22 12.83 7.59
C GLY A 33 -0.81 12.31 8.58
N GLY A 34 -1.75 11.50 8.13
CA GLY A 34 -2.82 11.03 9.00
C GLY A 34 -2.43 9.93 9.96
N PRO A 35 -3.36 9.49 10.80
CA PRO A 35 -3.12 8.40 11.73
C PRO A 35 -3.20 7.05 11.03
N CYS A 36 -2.77 6.00 11.74
CA CYS A 36 -2.88 4.64 11.22
C CYS A 36 -4.34 4.30 10.96
N GLY A 37 -4.65 3.91 9.72
CA GLY A 37 -6.00 3.56 9.34
C GLY A 37 -6.47 2.23 9.93
N ILE A 38 -5.56 1.40 10.42
CA ILE A 38 -5.91 0.10 11.01
C ILE A 38 -6.27 0.24 12.48
N CYS A 39 -5.39 0.84 13.28
CA CYS A 39 -5.66 0.99 14.71
C CYS A 39 -6.34 2.31 15.07
N GLY A 40 -6.53 3.19 14.09
CA GLY A 40 -7.19 4.48 14.34
C GLY A 40 -6.41 5.41 15.24
N GLY A 41 -5.10 5.22 15.34
CA GLY A 41 -4.26 6.04 16.20
C GLY A 41 -4.09 5.48 17.60
N ARG A 42 -4.63 4.31 17.87
CA ARG A 42 -4.58 3.72 19.23
C ARG A 42 -3.15 3.49 19.71
N LEU A 43 -2.25 3.11 18.80
CA LEU A 43 -0.85 2.88 19.15
C LEU A 43 -0.01 4.15 19.07
N GLY A 44 -0.62 5.29 18.82
CA GLY A 44 0.07 6.56 18.67
C GLY A 44 0.23 6.96 17.21
N PRO A 45 0.93 8.08 16.95
CA PRO A 45 1.08 8.56 15.59
C PRO A 45 1.98 7.63 14.76
N ILE A 46 1.83 7.70 13.44
CA ILE A 46 2.74 6.99 12.54
C ILE A 46 4.07 7.75 12.51
N HIS A 47 5.17 7.00 12.57
CA HIS A 47 6.51 7.56 12.46
C HIS A 47 6.92 7.59 10.99
N TYR A 48 6.60 8.70 10.32
CA TYR A 48 6.79 8.82 8.88
C TYR A 48 8.24 8.90 8.43
N ASP A 49 9.15 9.20 9.36
CA ASP A 49 10.57 9.38 9.04
C ASP A 49 11.43 8.17 9.35
N GLU A 50 10.83 7.09 9.83
CA GLU A 50 11.57 5.87 10.13
C GLU A 50 11.54 4.89 8.96
N PRO A 51 12.56 4.02 8.85
CA PRO A 51 12.50 2.94 7.86
C PRO A 51 11.28 2.04 8.10
N SER A 52 10.67 1.60 7.00
CA SER A 52 9.48 0.73 7.07
C SER A 52 9.91 -0.72 7.25
N ASP A 53 10.23 -1.11 8.46
CA ASP A 53 10.71 -2.46 8.75
C ASP A 53 10.37 -2.89 10.18
N ALA A 54 10.68 -4.14 10.50
CA ALA A 54 10.31 -4.75 11.77
C ALA A 54 11.00 -4.10 12.98
N ALA A 55 12.13 -3.43 12.77
CA ALA A 55 12.81 -2.73 13.84
C ALA A 55 12.11 -1.42 14.22
N HIS A 56 11.15 -0.99 13.38
CA HIS A 56 10.41 0.24 13.58
C HIS A 56 8.92 -0.04 13.47
N PRO A 57 8.31 -0.63 14.51
CA PRO A 57 6.93 -1.12 14.43
C PRO A 57 5.87 -0.03 14.18
N LEU A 58 6.17 1.21 14.53
CA LEU A 58 5.24 2.32 14.29
C LEU A 58 5.56 3.10 13.01
N SER A 59 6.46 2.56 12.17
CA SER A 59 6.84 3.21 10.93
C SER A 59 5.72 3.16 9.90
N PHE A 60 5.81 4.06 8.92
CA PHE A 60 4.82 4.21 7.88
C PHE A 60 4.91 3.10 6.83
N VAL A 61 3.78 2.50 6.55
CA VAL A 61 3.60 1.62 5.38
C VAL A 61 2.28 1.98 4.71
N VAL A 62 2.16 1.61 3.44
CA VAL A 62 0.90 1.73 2.71
C VAL A 62 0.15 0.42 2.87
N ASP A 63 -1.09 0.49 3.33
CA ASP A 63 -1.95 -0.67 3.48
C ASP A 63 -3.06 -0.62 2.44
N GLU A 64 -3.41 -1.76 1.88
CA GLU A 64 -4.52 -1.89 0.97
C GLU A 64 -5.76 -2.28 1.80
N ILE A 65 -6.72 -1.38 1.88
CA ILE A 65 -7.92 -1.58 2.68
C ILE A 65 -8.62 -2.87 2.27
N ARG A 66 -8.75 -3.07 0.95
CA ARG A 66 -9.29 -4.29 0.36
C ARG A 66 -8.11 -5.06 -0.22
N PRO A 67 -7.77 -6.23 0.34
CA PRO A 67 -6.57 -6.95 -0.10
C PRO A 67 -6.58 -7.23 -1.61
N VAL A 68 -5.45 -6.99 -2.24
CA VAL A 68 -5.30 -7.24 -3.68
C VAL A 68 -5.59 -8.70 -4.02
N ALA A 69 -5.23 -9.61 -3.12
CA ALA A 69 -5.49 -11.04 -3.33
C ALA A 69 -6.99 -11.37 -3.46
N ARG A 70 -7.85 -10.47 -2.99
CA ARG A 70 -9.30 -10.65 -3.04
C ARG A 70 -9.98 -9.70 -4.02
N TRP A 71 -9.27 -9.29 -5.04
CA TRP A 71 -9.73 -8.25 -5.95
C TRP A 71 -11.11 -8.56 -6.57
N ARG A 72 -11.38 -9.82 -6.88
CA ARG A 72 -12.67 -10.20 -7.45
C ARG A 72 -13.81 -9.98 -6.47
N GLN A 73 -13.58 -10.34 -5.21
CA GLN A 73 -14.56 -10.20 -4.15
C GLN A 73 -15.03 -8.76 -3.99
N PHE A 74 -14.13 -7.82 -4.22
CA PHE A 74 -14.41 -6.41 -4.05
C PHE A 74 -14.75 -5.67 -5.36
N GLY A 75 -14.97 -6.43 -6.43
CA GLY A 75 -15.47 -5.85 -7.66
C GLY A 75 -14.45 -5.17 -8.55
N TYR A 76 -13.18 -5.39 -8.33
CA TYR A 76 -12.14 -4.85 -9.20
C TYR A 76 -12.00 -5.70 -10.46
N ASP A 77 -11.55 -5.06 -11.55
CA ASP A 77 -11.38 -5.76 -12.82
C ASP A 77 -10.10 -6.57 -12.88
N SER A 78 -9.15 -6.28 -12.02
CA SER A 78 -7.85 -6.95 -12.00
C SER A 78 -7.16 -6.71 -10.67
N PRO A 79 -6.14 -7.52 -10.33
CA PRO A 79 -5.33 -7.26 -9.14
C PRO A 79 -4.65 -5.89 -9.22
N ARG A 80 -4.22 -5.51 -10.43
CA ARG A 80 -3.57 -4.22 -10.64
C ARG A 80 -4.52 -3.07 -10.33
N ALA A 81 -5.78 -3.17 -10.74
CA ALA A 81 -6.77 -2.15 -10.47
C ALA A 81 -6.93 -1.93 -8.97
N ALA A 82 -6.95 -3.03 -8.19
CA ALA A 82 -7.05 -2.94 -6.74
C ALA A 82 -5.79 -2.31 -6.13
N ALA A 83 -4.62 -2.66 -6.65
CA ALA A 83 -3.35 -2.16 -6.11
C ALA A 83 -3.11 -0.69 -6.42
N GLU A 84 -3.68 -0.18 -7.52
CA GLU A 84 -3.44 1.19 -7.95
C GLU A 84 -4.54 2.17 -7.55
N ASP A 85 -5.63 1.69 -7.01
CA ASP A 85 -6.73 2.54 -6.60
C ASP A 85 -6.38 3.28 -5.32
N PHE A 86 -6.11 4.58 -5.42
CA PHE A 86 -5.74 5.39 -4.26
C PHE A 86 -6.80 5.31 -3.16
N ASN A 87 -8.06 5.20 -3.52
CA ASN A 87 -9.14 5.10 -2.55
C ASN A 87 -9.14 3.77 -1.79
N ASN A 88 -8.34 2.82 -2.25
CA ASN A 88 -8.14 1.54 -1.57
C ASN A 88 -6.89 1.54 -0.70
N LEU A 89 -6.21 2.68 -0.56
CA LEU A 89 -4.96 2.78 0.17
C LEU A 89 -5.14 3.63 1.41
N GLN A 90 -4.39 3.28 2.46
CA GLN A 90 -4.35 4.07 3.68
C GLN A 90 -2.97 3.97 4.30
N ALA A 91 -2.61 4.99 5.08
CA ALA A 91 -1.38 4.94 5.85
C ALA A 91 -1.61 4.04 7.06
N ALA A 92 -0.60 3.28 7.44
CA ALA A 92 -0.70 2.39 8.58
C ALA A 92 0.66 2.23 9.26
N HIS A 93 0.63 1.76 10.51
CA HIS A 93 1.84 1.31 11.19
C HIS A 93 2.31 0.00 10.58
N TYR A 94 3.61 -0.18 10.47
CA TYR A 94 4.20 -1.44 10.03
C TYR A 94 3.64 -2.62 10.82
N PHE A 95 3.63 -2.49 12.15
CA PHE A 95 3.12 -3.53 13.04
C PHE A 95 1.67 -3.90 12.74
N CYS A 96 0.81 -2.90 12.58
CA CYS A 96 -0.61 -3.12 12.32
C CYS A 96 -0.83 -3.80 10.98
N ASN A 97 -0.06 -3.40 9.96
CA ASN A 97 -0.16 -3.99 8.64
C ASN A 97 0.28 -5.45 8.64
N GLN A 98 1.35 -5.77 9.37
CA GLN A 98 1.82 -7.15 9.48
C GLN A 98 0.79 -8.03 10.18
N ARG A 99 0.17 -7.53 11.24
CA ARG A 99 -0.87 -8.28 11.94
C ARG A 99 -2.12 -8.50 11.09
N LYS A 100 -2.47 -7.50 10.28
CA LYS A 100 -3.64 -7.59 9.43
C LYS A 100 -3.44 -8.64 8.34
N GLY A 101 -2.25 -8.68 7.73
CA GLY A 101 -1.96 -9.59 6.63
C GLY A 101 -2.96 -9.35 5.49
N ALA A 102 -3.58 -10.42 5.00
CA ALA A 102 -4.56 -10.33 3.93
C ALA A 102 -6.00 -10.27 4.43
N LYS A 103 -6.21 -10.00 5.72
CA LYS A 103 -7.54 -9.91 6.28
C LYS A 103 -8.17 -8.58 5.93
N THR A 104 -9.48 -8.58 5.78
CA THR A 104 -10.20 -7.33 5.61
C THR A 104 -10.33 -6.67 6.97
N GLN A 105 -10.12 -5.36 6.99
CA GLN A 105 -10.26 -4.60 8.23
C GLN A 105 -11.73 -4.58 8.63
N MET A 106 -11.96 -4.81 9.90
CA MET A 106 -13.31 -4.84 10.44
C MET A 106 -13.73 -3.48 10.98
#